data_3ed2d232768112942ffd1f0458ed142e
#
_entry.id   3ed2d232768112942ffd1f0458ed142e
#
_cell.length_a   1.000
_cell.length_b   1.000
_cell.length_c   1.000
_cell.angle_alpha   90.00
_cell.angle_beta   90.00
_cell.angle_gamma   90.00
#
_symmetry.space_group_name_H-M   'P 1'
#
loop_
_entity.id
_entity.type
_entity.pdbx_description
1 polymer ?
#
loop_
_entity_poly.entity_id
_entity_poly.type
_entity_poly.pdbx_seq_one_letter_code
_entity_poly.pdbx_strand_id
1 'polypeptide(L)'
;MRGLVFLVAACILAGTVGCGGTRGEAPKAYRRGESGPNPMPEEAPWKEADITLPPYPRDQDLILFEPRGQTTNRFYVDGSSLTVDPDRVIRFSLVIRSAEGARTVSYSGVNCKTAGWKDYAFGPDGDRWERVADPQWREIRDQQMNNHQYTLASEFFCYGGIFSGGPTGDAKSIVRHLKHPPTPDARVPARYN
;
A
#
# COMPACT_ATOMS: atom_id res chain seq x y z
N MET A 1 99.64 45.67 -15.15
CA MET A 1 99.45 46.51 -13.95
C MET A 1 97.94 46.36 -13.58
N ARG A 2 97.71 45.70 -12.53
CA ARG A 2 96.79 46.03 -11.42
C ARG A 2 95.39 46.47 -11.90
N GLY A 3 94.32 45.93 -11.57
CA GLY A 3 93.96 45.17 -10.36
C GLY A 3 92.47 45.09 -10.33
N LEU A 4 92.14 44.28 -9.48
CA LEU A 4 90.96 44.27 -8.61
C LEU A 4 89.66 43.62 -9.10
N VAL A 5 89.52 42.50 -8.48
CA VAL A 5 88.33 41.65 -8.37
C VAL A 5 87.27 42.39 -7.59
N PHE A 6 86.02 42.32 -8.08
CA PHE A 6 84.86 42.41 -7.17
C PHE A 6 83.85 41.38 -7.61
N LEU A 7 83.70 40.44 -6.72
CA LEU A 7 82.60 39.45 -6.67
C LEU A 7 81.33 40.18 -6.29
N VAL A 8 80.27 40.02 -7.12
CA VAL A 8 78.91 40.35 -6.70
C VAL A 8 78.05 39.08 -6.84
N ALA A 9 77.71 38.58 -5.69
CA ALA A 9 76.81 37.45 -5.60
C ALA A 9 75.39 37.85 -6.02
N ALA A 10 74.84 37.22 -7.08
CA ALA A 10 73.49 37.38 -7.43
C ALA A 10 72.60 36.29 -6.77
N CYS A 11 71.82 36.73 -5.85
CA CYS A 11 70.82 35.90 -5.20
C CYS A 11 69.73 35.54 -6.21
N ILE A 12 69.62 34.27 -6.51
CA ILE A 12 68.49 33.69 -7.32
C ILE A 12 67.29 33.56 -6.35
N LEU A 13 66.31 34.47 -6.50
CA LEU A 13 65.03 34.36 -5.89
C LEU A 13 64.21 33.36 -6.69
N ALA A 14 64.13 32.12 -6.20
CA ALA A 14 63.18 31.13 -6.70
C ALA A 14 61.76 31.50 -6.22
N GLY A 15 60.95 32.05 -7.13
CA GLY A 15 59.53 32.31 -6.87
C GLY A 15 58.76 31.00 -6.81
N THR A 16 58.33 30.62 -5.61
CA THR A 16 57.38 29.54 -5.42
C THR A 16 55.98 30.06 -5.75
N VAL A 17 55.47 29.63 -6.91
CA VAL A 17 54.07 29.81 -7.24
C VAL A 17 53.27 28.92 -6.29
N GLY A 18 52.73 29.50 -5.24
CA GLY A 18 51.80 28.84 -4.36
C GLY A 18 50.47 28.65 -5.07
N CYS A 19 50.12 27.42 -5.39
CA CYS A 19 48.75 27.04 -5.72
C CYS A 19 47.86 27.32 -4.50
N GLY A 20 47.15 28.43 -4.55
CA GLY A 20 46.07 28.73 -3.61
C GLY A 20 44.89 27.77 -3.81
N GLY A 21 45.00 26.58 -3.24
CA GLY A 21 43.85 25.71 -3.06
C GLY A 21 42.89 26.38 -2.08
N THR A 22 41.73 26.81 -2.54
CA THR A 22 40.59 27.13 -1.67
C THR A 22 40.40 25.94 -0.76
N ARG A 23 40.69 26.12 0.53
CA ARG A 23 40.27 25.14 1.55
C ARG A 23 38.75 25.03 1.47
N GLY A 24 38.24 24.05 0.72
CA GLY A 24 36.88 23.60 0.86
C GLY A 24 36.68 23.23 2.32
N GLU A 25 35.70 23.85 2.92
CA GLU A 25 35.28 23.54 4.29
C GLU A 25 35.05 22.02 4.35
N ALA A 26 35.82 21.35 5.22
CA ALA A 26 35.69 19.90 5.38
C ALA A 26 34.23 19.58 5.73
N PRO A 27 33.62 18.56 5.15
CA PRO A 27 32.30 18.15 5.53
C PRO A 27 32.29 17.98 7.03
N LYS A 28 31.35 18.64 7.72
CA LYS A 28 31.19 18.54 9.17
C LYS A 28 31.16 17.07 9.51
N ALA A 29 32.16 16.57 10.20
CA ALA A 29 32.23 15.19 10.64
C ALA A 29 30.94 14.90 11.37
N TYR A 30 30.18 13.91 10.89
CA TYR A 30 28.94 13.42 11.50
C TYR A 30 29.30 13.02 12.94
N ARG A 31 28.91 13.83 13.92
CA ARG A 31 29.14 13.54 15.33
C ARG A 31 28.32 12.30 15.68
N ARG A 32 28.97 11.16 15.76
CA ARG A 32 28.40 9.93 16.29
C ARG A 32 28.05 10.19 17.76
N GLY A 33 26.79 10.49 18.05
CA GLY A 33 26.34 10.70 19.43
C GLY A 33 25.16 11.64 19.63
N GLU A 34 24.70 12.37 18.59
CA GLU A 34 23.48 13.18 18.70
C GLU A 34 22.33 12.56 17.90
N SER A 35 22.12 11.28 18.13
CA SER A 35 20.82 10.66 17.80
C SER A 35 19.89 10.89 18.98
N GLY A 36 19.53 12.14 19.23
CA GLY A 36 18.26 12.38 19.87
C GLY A 36 17.19 11.78 18.97
N PRO A 37 16.15 11.11 19.51
CA PRO A 37 15.06 10.64 18.68
C PRO A 37 14.54 11.85 17.92
N ASN A 38 14.73 11.85 16.59
CA ASN A 38 14.00 12.77 15.73
C ASN A 38 12.53 12.41 15.99
N PRO A 39 11.74 13.27 16.66
CA PRO A 39 10.35 12.91 16.94
C PRO A 39 9.71 12.68 15.60
N MET A 40 9.33 11.42 15.33
CA MET A 40 8.50 11.13 14.17
C MET A 40 7.28 12.03 14.29
N PRO A 41 6.90 12.74 13.23
CA PRO A 41 5.69 13.54 13.27
C PRO A 41 4.56 12.66 13.79
N GLU A 42 3.91 13.10 14.86
CA GLU A 42 2.74 12.40 15.38
C GLU A 42 1.71 12.35 14.24
N GLU A 43 1.47 11.14 13.72
CA GLU A 43 0.47 10.96 12.67
C GLU A 43 -0.87 11.42 13.24
N ALA A 44 -1.54 12.33 12.53
CA ALA A 44 -2.89 12.73 12.89
C ALA A 44 -3.77 11.48 13.08
N PRO A 45 -4.66 11.47 14.08
CA PRO A 45 -5.51 10.33 14.34
C PRO A 45 -6.32 9.99 13.07
N TRP A 46 -6.28 8.70 12.68
CA TRP A 46 -6.99 8.23 11.49
C TRP A 46 -8.49 8.51 11.61
N LYS A 47 -9.05 9.09 10.56
CA LYS A 47 -10.48 9.36 10.44
C LYS A 47 -11.01 8.67 9.21
N GLU A 48 -12.08 7.91 9.36
CA GLU A 48 -12.79 7.29 8.25
C GLU A 48 -13.46 8.37 7.38
N ALA A 49 -13.35 8.23 6.08
CA ALA A 49 -14.01 9.12 5.13
C ALA A 49 -15.53 8.89 5.12
N ASP A 50 -16.27 9.95 4.84
CA ASP A 50 -17.72 9.84 4.59
C ASP A 50 -17.97 8.98 3.34
N ILE A 51 -18.96 8.10 3.42
CA ILE A 51 -19.27 7.17 2.34
C ILE A 51 -20.54 7.56 1.59
N THR A 52 -20.46 7.43 0.28
CA THR A 52 -21.64 7.42 -0.61
C THR A 52 -21.83 6.00 -1.12
N LEU A 53 -23.06 5.48 -1.01
CA LEU A 53 -23.37 4.16 -1.54
C LEU A 53 -23.31 4.19 -3.07
N PRO A 54 -22.65 3.22 -3.72
CA PRO A 54 -22.59 3.15 -5.17
C PRO A 54 -23.94 2.73 -5.75
N PRO A 55 -24.12 2.80 -7.08
CA PRO A 55 -25.20 2.11 -7.75
C PRO A 55 -25.23 0.62 -7.38
N TYR A 56 -26.43 0.03 -7.39
CA TYR A 56 -26.56 -1.40 -7.08
C TYR A 56 -25.82 -2.26 -8.12
N PRO A 57 -25.12 -3.34 -7.71
CA PRO A 57 -24.26 -4.14 -8.60
C PRO A 57 -25.02 -4.78 -9.75
N ARG A 58 -24.49 -4.60 -10.96
CA ARG A 58 -25.02 -5.21 -12.20
C ARG A 58 -24.16 -6.39 -12.60
N ASP A 59 -24.77 -7.44 -13.14
CA ASP A 59 -24.07 -8.68 -13.49
C ASP A 59 -22.89 -8.49 -14.46
N GLN A 60 -22.99 -7.53 -15.36
CA GLN A 60 -21.92 -7.21 -16.33
C GLN A 60 -20.65 -6.64 -15.69
N ASP A 61 -20.74 -6.07 -14.49
CA ASP A 61 -19.64 -5.41 -13.78
C ASP A 61 -19.01 -6.34 -12.73
N LEU A 62 -19.58 -7.56 -12.58
CA LEU A 62 -19.10 -8.54 -11.60
C LEU A 62 -17.82 -9.27 -12.06
N ILE A 63 -16.86 -9.31 -11.18
CA ILE A 63 -15.58 -10.01 -11.36
C ILE A 63 -15.56 -11.19 -10.41
N LEU A 64 -15.54 -12.41 -10.95
CA LEU A 64 -15.43 -13.64 -10.17
C LEU A 64 -14.06 -13.74 -9.53
N PHE A 65 -14.00 -14.18 -8.29
CA PHE A 65 -12.77 -14.61 -7.63
C PHE A 65 -13.01 -15.88 -6.82
N GLU A 66 -11.98 -16.67 -6.66
CA GLU A 66 -12.03 -17.93 -5.91
C GLU A 66 -11.47 -17.72 -4.50
N PRO A 67 -12.29 -17.84 -3.44
CA PRO A 67 -11.78 -17.77 -2.08
C PRO A 67 -10.98 -19.03 -1.73
N ARG A 68 -10.02 -18.88 -0.83
CA ARG A 68 -9.34 -20.03 -0.22
C ARG A 68 -10.34 -20.89 0.56
N GLY A 69 -10.04 -22.18 0.64
CA GLY A 69 -10.87 -23.15 1.36
C GLY A 69 -12.00 -23.72 0.49
N GLN A 70 -12.81 -24.54 1.15
CA GLN A 70 -13.92 -25.24 0.46
C GLN A 70 -15.19 -24.40 0.52
N THR A 71 -15.81 -24.22 -0.62
CA THR A 71 -17.11 -23.56 -0.74
C THR A 71 -17.83 -23.99 -2.01
N THR A 72 -19.17 -24.01 -1.97
CA THR A 72 -20.03 -24.17 -3.14
C THR A 72 -20.56 -22.83 -3.64
N ASN A 73 -20.33 -21.76 -2.90
CA ASN A 73 -20.75 -20.42 -3.27
C ASN A 73 -19.81 -19.82 -4.32
N ARG A 74 -20.35 -18.90 -5.11
CA ARG A 74 -19.57 -18.07 -6.04
C ARG A 74 -19.50 -16.65 -5.54
N PHE A 75 -18.30 -16.07 -5.59
CA PHE A 75 -17.99 -14.76 -5.02
C PHE A 75 -17.56 -13.79 -6.10
N TYR A 76 -18.14 -12.59 -6.07
CA TYR A 76 -17.88 -11.57 -7.07
C TYR A 76 -17.65 -10.21 -6.41
N VAL A 77 -16.68 -9.48 -6.92
CA VAL A 77 -16.52 -8.05 -6.65
C VAL A 77 -17.12 -7.27 -7.81
N ASP A 78 -17.96 -6.29 -7.52
CA ASP A 78 -18.38 -5.33 -8.53
C ASP A 78 -17.24 -4.33 -8.79
N GLY A 79 -16.58 -4.49 -9.94
CA GLY A 79 -15.45 -3.67 -10.34
C GLY A 79 -15.81 -2.19 -10.56
N SER A 80 -17.08 -1.88 -10.81
CA SER A 80 -17.54 -0.50 -11.01
C SER A 80 -17.71 0.27 -9.70
N SER A 81 -17.94 -0.43 -8.60
CA SER A 81 -18.12 0.14 -7.26
C SER A 81 -16.82 0.29 -6.48
N LEU A 82 -15.71 -0.31 -6.97
CA LEU A 82 -14.46 -0.37 -6.22
C LEU A 82 -13.79 1.01 -6.16
N THR A 83 -13.50 1.47 -4.94
CA THR A 83 -12.78 2.71 -4.65
C THR A 83 -11.61 2.46 -3.69
N VAL A 84 -10.62 3.33 -3.74
CA VAL A 84 -9.58 3.49 -2.72
C VAL A 84 -9.63 4.94 -2.28
N ASP A 85 -10.19 5.18 -1.12
CA ASP A 85 -10.48 6.52 -0.65
C ASP A 85 -9.28 7.16 0.08
N PRO A 86 -9.30 8.47 0.36
CA PRO A 86 -8.19 9.16 1.03
C PRO A 86 -7.82 8.60 2.40
N ASP A 87 -8.77 7.97 3.10
CA ASP A 87 -8.56 7.26 4.37
C ASP A 87 -7.88 5.89 4.18
N ARG A 88 -7.53 5.53 2.93
CA ARG A 88 -6.88 4.29 2.51
C ARG A 88 -7.74 3.04 2.72
N VAL A 89 -9.05 3.20 2.89
CA VAL A 89 -10.01 2.09 2.89
C VAL A 89 -10.36 1.75 1.45
N ILE A 90 -10.34 0.45 1.15
CA ILE A 90 -10.82 -0.10 -0.12
C ILE A 90 -12.29 -0.43 0.06
N ARG A 91 -13.17 0.25 -0.68
CA ARG A 91 -14.62 0.03 -0.62
C ARG A 91 -15.13 -0.58 -1.91
N PHE A 92 -16.07 -1.50 -1.81
CA PHE A 92 -16.58 -2.25 -2.97
C PHE A 92 -17.88 -2.95 -2.64
N SER A 93 -18.65 -3.28 -3.67
CA SER A 93 -19.80 -4.19 -3.54
C SER A 93 -19.34 -5.63 -3.73
N LEU A 94 -19.74 -6.49 -2.79
CA LEU A 94 -19.54 -7.93 -2.83
C LEU A 94 -20.86 -8.61 -3.16
N VAL A 95 -20.85 -9.53 -4.12
CA VAL A 95 -22.01 -10.38 -4.46
C VAL A 95 -21.61 -11.82 -4.21
N ILE A 96 -22.42 -12.52 -3.42
CA ILE A 96 -22.28 -13.95 -3.16
C ILE A 96 -23.50 -14.66 -3.74
N ARG A 97 -23.27 -15.70 -4.52
CA ARG A 97 -24.33 -16.57 -5.05
C ARG A 97 -24.15 -17.97 -4.48
N SER A 98 -25.15 -18.47 -3.78
CA SER A 98 -25.15 -19.85 -3.31
C SER A 98 -25.43 -20.84 -4.45
N ALA A 99 -25.12 -22.11 -4.20
CA ALA A 99 -25.44 -23.19 -5.15
C ALA A 99 -26.95 -23.30 -5.41
N GLU A 100 -27.78 -22.94 -4.42
CA GLU A 100 -29.24 -22.96 -4.48
C GLU A 100 -29.82 -21.70 -5.18
N GLY A 101 -28.97 -20.76 -5.59
CA GLY A 101 -29.37 -19.57 -6.32
C GLY A 101 -29.66 -18.34 -5.45
N ALA A 102 -29.53 -18.43 -4.14
CA ALA A 102 -29.65 -17.25 -3.28
C ALA A 102 -28.54 -16.23 -3.60
N ARG A 103 -28.90 -14.94 -3.62
CA ARG A 103 -27.99 -13.83 -3.89
C ARG A 103 -27.90 -12.93 -2.65
N THR A 104 -26.72 -12.79 -2.11
CA THR A 104 -26.40 -11.84 -1.04
C THR A 104 -25.54 -10.72 -1.59
N VAL A 105 -25.88 -9.48 -1.29
CA VAL A 105 -25.14 -8.31 -1.72
C VAL A 105 -24.78 -7.46 -0.51
N SER A 106 -23.52 -7.05 -0.42
CA SER A 106 -23.05 -6.08 0.59
C SER A 106 -22.20 -5.00 -0.03
N TYR A 107 -22.23 -3.81 0.57
CA TYR A 107 -21.24 -2.77 0.34
C TYR A 107 -20.32 -2.74 1.53
N SER A 108 -19.06 -3.06 1.29
CA SER A 108 -18.10 -3.36 2.36
C SER A 108 -16.80 -2.58 2.18
N GLY A 109 -16.02 -2.46 3.26
CA GLY A 109 -14.71 -1.85 3.26
C GLY A 109 -13.64 -2.72 3.89
N VAL A 110 -12.42 -2.61 3.36
CA VAL A 110 -11.21 -3.25 3.90
C VAL A 110 -10.20 -2.19 4.29
N ASN A 111 -9.74 -2.25 5.54
CA ASN A 111 -8.64 -1.48 6.05
C ASN A 111 -7.41 -2.39 6.21
N CYS A 112 -6.43 -2.24 5.31
CA CYS A 112 -5.25 -3.10 5.29
C CYS A 112 -4.33 -2.88 6.51
N LYS A 113 -4.31 -1.67 7.09
CA LYS A 113 -3.45 -1.35 8.26
C LYS A 113 -3.89 -2.09 9.50
N THR A 114 -5.20 -2.29 9.67
CA THR A 114 -5.79 -2.92 10.87
C THR A 114 -6.32 -4.33 10.60
N ALA A 115 -6.17 -4.85 9.39
CA ALA A 115 -6.84 -6.06 8.92
C ALA A 115 -8.36 -6.02 9.22
N GLY A 116 -8.97 -4.87 9.00
CA GLY A 116 -10.37 -4.63 9.31
C GLY A 116 -11.29 -4.86 8.12
N TRP A 117 -12.45 -5.45 8.39
CA TRP A 117 -13.59 -5.54 7.48
C TRP A 117 -14.79 -4.84 8.08
N LYS A 118 -15.53 -4.09 7.27
CA LYS A 118 -16.73 -3.36 7.69
C LYS A 118 -17.80 -3.45 6.61
N ASP A 119 -19.02 -3.77 7.01
CA ASP A 119 -20.18 -3.74 6.10
C ASP A 119 -20.97 -2.46 6.35
N TYR A 120 -21.17 -1.66 5.32
CA TYR A 120 -21.88 -0.38 5.38
C TYR A 120 -23.35 -0.50 5.01
N ALA A 121 -23.66 -1.43 4.10
CA ALA A 121 -25.01 -1.66 3.62
C ALA A 121 -25.17 -3.09 3.09
N PHE A 122 -26.40 -3.57 3.09
CA PHE A 122 -26.80 -4.80 2.45
C PHE A 122 -27.87 -4.53 1.39
N GLY A 123 -27.99 -5.43 0.43
CA GLY A 123 -29.01 -5.38 -0.61
C GLY A 123 -29.95 -6.60 -0.53
N PRO A 124 -30.94 -6.57 0.37
CA PRO A 124 -31.78 -7.77 0.62
C PRO A 124 -32.68 -8.11 -0.57
N ASP A 125 -33.18 -7.11 -1.30
CA ASP A 125 -34.20 -7.29 -2.33
C ASP A 125 -33.70 -7.15 -3.78
N GLY A 126 -32.38 -7.09 -3.96
CA GLY A 126 -31.78 -7.17 -5.30
C GLY A 126 -31.67 -5.87 -6.09
N ASP A 127 -32.20 -4.74 -5.61
CA ASP A 127 -32.16 -3.47 -6.35
C ASP A 127 -31.87 -2.21 -5.51
N ARG A 128 -31.89 -2.32 -4.20
CA ARG A 128 -31.67 -1.19 -3.28
C ARG A 128 -30.76 -1.55 -2.13
N TRP A 129 -30.14 -0.51 -1.56
CA TRP A 129 -29.30 -0.61 -0.38
C TRP A 129 -30.09 -0.34 0.90
N GLU A 130 -29.87 -1.17 1.90
CA GLU A 130 -30.24 -0.91 3.30
C GLU A 130 -28.98 -0.66 4.11
N ARG A 131 -28.87 0.54 4.70
CA ARG A 131 -27.69 0.89 5.50
C ARG A 131 -27.67 0.12 6.81
N VAL A 132 -26.48 -0.31 7.22
CA VAL A 132 -26.24 -0.81 8.58
C VAL A 132 -26.33 0.37 9.54
N ALA A 133 -27.13 0.27 10.59
CA ALA A 133 -27.37 1.39 11.52
C ALA A 133 -26.10 1.81 12.28
N ASP A 134 -25.30 0.84 12.71
CA ASP A 134 -24.05 1.09 13.44
C ASP A 134 -22.95 0.15 12.90
N PRO A 135 -22.34 0.48 11.75
CA PRO A 135 -21.36 -0.38 11.11
C PRO A 135 -20.05 -0.39 11.89
N GLN A 136 -19.61 -1.57 12.33
CA GLN A 136 -18.40 -1.76 13.12
C GLN A 136 -17.29 -2.43 12.30
N TRP A 137 -16.04 -2.03 12.54
CA TRP A 137 -14.87 -2.73 12.04
C TRP A 137 -14.70 -4.07 12.78
N ARG A 138 -14.55 -5.14 12.01
CA ARG A 138 -14.28 -6.49 12.50
C ARG A 138 -12.95 -6.97 11.94
N GLU A 139 -12.20 -7.72 12.73
CA GLU A 139 -10.94 -8.30 12.30
C GLU A 139 -11.16 -9.36 11.22
N ILE A 140 -10.38 -9.26 10.15
CA ILE A 140 -10.31 -10.29 9.10
C ILE A 140 -9.46 -11.43 9.64
N ARG A 141 -10.01 -12.65 9.65
CA ARG A 141 -9.33 -13.85 10.12
C ARG A 141 -9.27 -14.88 9.02
N ASP A 142 -8.16 -15.64 8.98
CA ASP A 142 -8.06 -16.83 8.14
C ASP A 142 -8.98 -17.91 8.71
N GLN A 143 -9.90 -18.39 7.89
CA GLN A 143 -10.91 -19.39 8.27
C GLN A 143 -10.90 -20.51 7.23
N GLN A 144 -11.28 -21.72 7.65
CA GLN A 144 -11.31 -22.88 6.75
C GLN A 144 -12.47 -22.83 5.74
N MET A 145 -13.54 -22.13 6.06
CA MET A 145 -14.74 -22.04 5.22
C MET A 145 -15.12 -20.57 4.98
N ASN A 146 -15.65 -20.30 3.76
CA ASN A 146 -16.10 -18.95 3.36
C ASN A 146 -15.02 -17.86 3.56
N ASN A 147 -13.80 -18.20 3.24
CA ASN A 147 -12.61 -17.36 3.52
C ASN A 147 -12.45 -16.18 2.54
N HIS A 148 -13.55 -15.68 2.01
CA HIS A 148 -13.56 -14.63 0.99
C HIS A 148 -12.99 -13.30 1.47
N GLN A 149 -13.23 -12.93 2.73
CA GLN A 149 -12.70 -11.69 3.31
C GLN A 149 -11.18 -11.73 3.40
N TYR A 150 -10.65 -12.83 3.92
CA TYR A 150 -9.21 -13.04 4.02
C TYR A 150 -8.55 -13.11 2.64
N THR A 151 -9.16 -13.85 1.70
CA THR A 151 -8.64 -13.96 0.33
C THR A 151 -8.59 -12.61 -0.36
N LEU A 152 -9.68 -11.83 -0.32
CA LEU A 152 -9.70 -10.50 -0.91
C LEU A 152 -8.63 -9.60 -0.31
N ALA A 153 -8.52 -9.57 1.02
CA ALA A 153 -7.56 -8.72 1.69
C ALA A 153 -6.11 -9.16 1.44
N SER A 154 -5.81 -10.47 1.55
CA SER A 154 -4.44 -10.97 1.49
C SER A 154 -3.89 -11.11 0.08
N GLU A 155 -4.73 -11.39 -0.92
CA GLU A 155 -4.27 -11.71 -2.27
C GLU A 155 -4.50 -10.58 -3.27
N PHE A 156 -5.54 -9.75 -3.07
CA PHE A 156 -5.93 -8.76 -4.06
C PHE A 156 -5.80 -7.32 -3.58
N PHE A 157 -6.16 -7.03 -2.34
CA PHE A 157 -6.37 -5.68 -1.88
C PHE A 157 -5.18 -5.08 -1.14
N CYS A 158 -4.52 -5.85 -0.27
CA CYS A 158 -3.48 -5.33 0.60
C CYS A 158 -2.08 -5.72 0.10
N TYR A 159 -1.21 -4.73 -0.09
CA TYR A 159 0.17 -4.96 -0.51
C TYR A 159 0.94 -5.76 0.55
N GLY A 160 1.47 -6.92 0.17
CA GLY A 160 2.19 -7.81 1.11
C GLY A 160 1.29 -8.54 2.11
N GLY A 161 -0.04 -8.55 1.89
CA GLY A 161 -1.03 -9.20 2.75
C GLY A 161 -1.66 -8.27 3.79
N ILE A 162 -2.47 -8.83 4.66
CA ILE A 162 -3.10 -8.10 5.77
C ILE A 162 -2.05 -7.66 6.79
N PHE A 163 -2.28 -6.56 7.50
CA PHE A 163 -1.35 -5.87 8.41
C PHE A 163 -0.13 -5.22 7.74
N SER A 164 -0.05 -5.18 6.42
CA SER A 164 1.12 -4.69 5.70
C SER A 164 1.12 -3.18 5.41
N GLY A 165 0.08 -2.49 5.79
CA GLY A 165 0.09 -1.03 5.81
C GLY A 165 -0.71 -0.34 4.72
N GLY A 166 -1.16 -0.98 3.64
CA GLY A 166 -1.93 -0.24 2.67
C GLY A 166 -2.49 -1.02 1.48
N PRO A 167 -3.33 -0.37 0.66
CA PRO A 167 -3.84 -0.92 -0.59
C PRO A 167 -2.71 -1.29 -1.57
N THR A 168 -2.92 -2.33 -2.37
CA THR A 168 -1.99 -2.78 -3.43
C THR A 168 -1.77 -1.71 -4.50
N GLY A 169 -2.72 -0.80 -4.66
CA GLY A 169 -2.68 0.29 -5.63
C GLY A 169 -3.98 1.10 -5.63
N ASP A 170 -4.22 1.82 -6.70
CA ASP A 170 -5.50 2.48 -6.95
C ASP A 170 -6.60 1.47 -7.35
N ALA A 171 -7.85 1.94 -7.41
CA ALA A 171 -9.00 1.13 -7.79
C ALA A 171 -8.81 0.40 -9.13
N LYS A 172 -8.24 1.08 -10.14
CA LYS A 172 -8.00 0.49 -11.47
C LYS A 172 -6.99 -0.64 -11.43
N SER A 173 -5.95 -0.49 -10.62
CA SER A 173 -4.92 -1.52 -10.43
C SER A 173 -5.48 -2.74 -9.74
N ILE A 174 -6.29 -2.56 -8.71
CA ILE A 174 -6.97 -3.64 -7.99
C ILE A 174 -7.94 -4.38 -8.92
N VAL A 175 -8.76 -3.66 -9.68
CA VAL A 175 -9.69 -4.27 -10.67
C VAL A 175 -8.92 -5.08 -11.72
N ARG A 176 -7.78 -4.58 -12.20
CA ARG A 176 -6.92 -5.31 -13.13
C ARG A 176 -6.38 -6.59 -12.50
N HIS A 177 -5.94 -6.52 -11.24
CA HIS A 177 -5.44 -7.68 -10.49
C HIS A 177 -6.52 -8.73 -10.28
N LEU A 178 -7.75 -8.32 -9.94
CA LEU A 178 -8.90 -9.23 -9.83
C LEU A 178 -9.22 -9.93 -11.17
N LYS A 179 -9.15 -9.21 -12.29
CA LYS A 179 -9.43 -9.76 -13.63
C LYS A 179 -8.31 -10.66 -14.16
N HIS A 180 -7.09 -10.40 -13.75
CA HIS A 180 -5.88 -11.09 -14.21
C HIS A 180 -4.99 -11.40 -13.01
N PRO A 181 -5.41 -12.33 -12.12
CA PRO A 181 -4.58 -12.71 -10.99
C PRO A 181 -3.24 -13.25 -11.51
N PRO A 182 -2.11 -12.91 -10.88
CA PRO A 182 -0.83 -13.47 -11.25
C PRO A 182 -0.92 -15.00 -11.10
N THR A 183 -0.47 -15.72 -12.13
CA THR A 183 -0.31 -17.17 -12.01
C THR A 183 0.65 -17.44 -10.86
N PRO A 184 0.31 -18.37 -9.94
CA PRO A 184 1.23 -18.74 -8.88
C PRO A 184 2.57 -19.11 -9.52
N ASP A 185 3.64 -18.38 -9.19
CA ASP A 185 4.97 -18.74 -9.68
C ASP A 185 5.31 -20.11 -9.08
N ALA A 186 5.39 -21.13 -9.93
CA ALA A 186 5.74 -22.50 -9.55
C ALA A 186 7.10 -22.60 -8.80
N ARG A 187 7.85 -21.50 -8.74
CA ARG A 187 9.13 -21.37 -8.04
C ARG A 187 9.01 -20.87 -6.61
N VAL A 188 7.83 -20.41 -6.20
CA VAL A 188 7.59 -20.05 -4.79
C VAL A 188 6.99 -21.26 -4.11
N PRO A 189 7.76 -22.00 -3.29
CA PRO A 189 7.17 -23.11 -2.53
C PRO A 189 6.04 -22.54 -1.67
N ALA A 190 4.91 -23.23 -1.65
CA ALA A 190 3.78 -22.91 -0.78
C ALA A 190 4.31 -22.74 0.65
N ARG A 191 4.49 -21.50 1.07
CA ARG A 191 4.85 -21.19 2.45
C ARG A 191 3.54 -21.28 3.23
N TYR A 192 3.52 -22.29 4.10
CA TYR A 192 2.45 -22.66 5.03
C TYR A 192 1.43 -23.68 4.49
N ASN A 193 1.79 -24.96 4.65
CA ASN A 193 0.81 -25.97 5.07
C ASN A 193 0.65 -25.87 6.58
#